data_cb5f05449fd685762e945424fae66477
#
_entry.id   cb5f05449fd685762e945424fae66477
#
_cell.length_a   1.000
_cell.length_b   1.000
_cell.length_c   1.000
_cell.angle_alpha   90.00
_cell.angle_beta   90.00
_cell.angle_gamma   90.00
#
_symmetry.space_group_name_H-M   'P 1'
#
loop_
_entity.id
_entity.type
_entity.pdbx_description
1 polymer ?
#
loop_
_entity_poly.entity_id
_entity_poly.type
_entity_poly.pdbx_seq_one_letter_code
_entity_poly.pdbx_strand_id
1 'polypeptide(L)'
;NKKMKFKSKETLGIIFAIFAYFSFSILDALQKTAVIHYSIFQLLFIKYTFVLLLSLIEAKRAKNNNFYRSNNLKLQIIRSLLSILESGFFVLSFKHLSLANAHSIGALAPIIIVVLSVFILNEKVSMKTWIAIFTGFIGVLIIIRPASDVFSVNSFIPLLAAFFLGLYQIATKKTTEYDAPEVSLFYSSLVGIIITSIMAFNFWQPINFNSIFLFVPIGLFFSLGIYFQIIALKNARASIIQPFHYTLIFWAIIFGFFFYD
;
A
#
# COMPACT_ATOMS: atom_id res chain seq x y z
N ASN A 1 -28.77 11.78 14.79
CA ASN A 1 -28.14 10.45 15.02
C ASN A 1 -27.43 9.85 13.80
N LYS A 2 -28.02 9.89 12.58
CA LYS A 2 -27.42 9.29 11.36
C LYS A 2 -26.15 10.03 10.89
N LYS A 3 -26.13 11.37 10.91
CA LYS A 3 -24.96 12.21 10.57
C LYS A 3 -23.79 12.03 11.57
N MET A 4 -24.09 11.91 12.87
CA MET A 4 -23.08 11.68 13.90
C MET A 4 -22.42 10.31 13.74
N LYS A 5 -23.19 9.26 13.47
CA LYS A 5 -22.69 7.89 13.26
C LYS A 5 -21.86 7.77 11.97
N PHE A 6 -22.20 8.52 10.92
CA PHE A 6 -21.44 8.58 9.67
C PHE A 6 -20.09 9.28 9.87
N LYS A 7 -20.09 10.43 10.56
CA LYS A 7 -18.87 11.19 10.88
C LYS A 7 -17.91 10.38 11.76
N SER A 8 -18.43 9.60 12.70
CA SER A 8 -17.64 8.67 13.53
C SER A 8 -16.97 7.56 12.70
N LYS A 9 -17.63 7.02 11.67
CA LYS A 9 -17.04 6.00 10.77
C LYS A 9 -15.95 6.59 9.89
N GLU A 10 -16.15 7.78 9.31
CA GLU A 10 -15.11 8.43 8.50
C GLU A 10 -13.87 8.75 9.34
N THR A 11 -14.04 9.23 10.58
CA THR A 11 -12.92 9.44 11.52
C THR A 11 -12.17 8.14 11.79
N LEU A 12 -12.88 7.05 12.01
CA LEU A 12 -12.26 5.72 12.18
C LEU A 12 -11.46 5.32 10.94
N GLY A 13 -12.01 5.54 9.74
CA GLY A 13 -11.31 5.30 8.48
C GLY A 13 -10.02 6.10 8.34
N ILE A 14 -10.03 7.38 8.73
CA ILE A 14 -8.83 8.24 8.73
C ILE A 14 -7.77 7.71 9.70
N ILE A 15 -8.16 7.33 10.92
CA ILE A 15 -7.23 6.78 11.91
C ILE A 15 -6.54 5.52 11.36
N PHE A 16 -7.30 4.59 10.79
CA PHE A 16 -6.72 3.39 10.19
C PHE A 16 -5.86 3.70 8.96
N ALA A 17 -6.19 4.73 8.17
CA ALA A 17 -5.33 5.18 7.08
C ALA A 17 -3.97 5.68 7.59
N ILE A 18 -3.93 6.45 8.66
CA ILE A 18 -2.68 6.92 9.28
C ILE A 18 -1.84 5.73 9.76
N PHE A 19 -2.44 4.73 10.42
CA PHE A 19 -1.73 3.51 10.82
C PHE A 19 -1.22 2.71 9.61
N ALA A 20 -1.98 2.67 8.50
CA ALA A 20 -1.52 2.03 7.27
C ALA A 20 -0.28 2.74 6.71
N TYR A 21 -0.31 4.07 6.59
CA TYR A 21 0.80 4.86 6.07
C TYR A 21 2.03 4.83 6.99
N PHE A 22 1.84 4.80 8.30
CA PHE A 22 2.92 4.55 9.25
C PHE A 22 3.58 3.18 9.00
N SER A 23 2.79 2.12 8.84
CA SER A 23 3.29 0.77 8.58
C SER A 23 4.04 0.71 7.24
N PHE A 24 3.51 1.33 6.19
CA PHE A 24 4.17 1.38 4.88
C PHE A 24 5.47 2.19 4.91
N SER A 25 5.56 3.24 5.72
CA SER A 25 6.79 4.02 5.85
C SER A 25 7.95 3.21 6.45
N ILE A 26 7.68 2.41 7.51
CA ILE A 26 8.69 1.49 8.06
C ILE A 26 9.05 0.42 7.02
N LEU A 27 8.04 -0.14 6.36
CA LEU A 27 8.24 -1.13 5.31
C LEU A 27 9.18 -0.61 4.22
N ASP A 28 8.97 0.62 3.73
CA ASP A 28 9.75 1.19 2.63
C ASP A 28 11.21 1.39 3.00
N ALA A 29 11.49 1.84 4.22
CA ALA A 29 12.85 1.93 4.73
C ALA A 29 13.54 0.54 4.73
N LEU A 30 12.87 -0.48 5.27
CA LEU A 30 13.39 -1.85 5.32
C LEU A 30 13.57 -2.46 3.91
N GLN A 31 12.62 -2.25 3.01
CA GLN A 31 12.69 -2.75 1.63
C GLN A 31 13.84 -2.14 0.83
N LYS A 32 14.15 -0.87 1.06
CA LYS A 32 15.27 -0.19 0.38
C LYS A 32 16.60 -0.90 0.69
N THR A 33 16.79 -1.35 1.92
CA THR A 33 17.96 -2.15 2.30
C THR A 33 17.91 -3.56 1.72
N ALA A 34 16.75 -4.21 1.79
CA ALA A 34 16.58 -5.60 1.38
C ALA A 34 16.75 -5.80 -0.14
N VAL A 35 16.29 -4.86 -0.97
CA VAL A 35 16.29 -4.98 -2.44
C VAL A 35 17.71 -4.96 -3.04
N ILE A 36 18.71 -4.53 -2.28
CA ILE A 36 20.13 -4.56 -2.69
C ILE A 36 20.65 -6.00 -2.76
N HIS A 37 20.19 -6.84 -1.84
CA HIS A 37 20.70 -8.20 -1.67
C HIS A 37 19.74 -9.30 -2.13
N TYR A 38 18.45 -9.01 -2.18
CA TYR A 38 17.41 -9.99 -2.46
C TYR A 38 16.58 -9.63 -3.68
N SER A 39 16.03 -10.65 -4.34
CA SER A 39 15.19 -10.44 -5.50
C SER A 39 13.84 -9.80 -5.10
N ILE A 40 13.28 -9.00 -6.00
CA ILE A 40 11.96 -8.37 -5.80
C ILE A 40 10.89 -9.44 -5.57
N PHE A 41 10.94 -10.54 -6.34
CA PHE A 41 9.96 -11.62 -6.26
C PHE A 41 10.06 -12.37 -4.94
N GLN A 42 11.26 -12.55 -4.39
CA GLN A 42 11.48 -13.14 -3.06
C GLN A 42 10.89 -12.25 -1.96
N LEU A 43 11.13 -10.95 -2.03
CA LEU A 43 10.54 -9.99 -1.08
C LEU A 43 9.02 -9.98 -1.16
N LEU A 44 8.44 -9.99 -2.36
CA LEU A 44 6.99 -10.06 -2.55
C LEU A 44 6.43 -11.38 -2.00
N PHE A 45 7.07 -12.52 -2.27
CA PHE A 45 6.66 -13.82 -1.74
C PHE A 45 6.59 -13.82 -0.21
N ILE A 46 7.65 -13.32 0.45
CA ILE A 46 7.69 -13.19 1.91
C ILE A 46 6.54 -12.30 2.41
N LYS A 47 6.35 -11.14 1.81
CA LYS A 47 5.28 -10.20 2.17
C LYS A 47 3.90 -10.87 2.11
N TYR A 48 3.58 -11.55 1.01
CA TYR A 48 2.26 -12.20 0.85
C TYR A 48 2.09 -13.43 1.75
N THR A 49 3.18 -14.11 2.13
CA THR A 49 3.14 -15.17 3.16
C THR A 49 2.68 -14.60 4.51
N PHE A 50 3.18 -13.43 4.92
CA PHE A 50 2.71 -12.77 6.15
C PHE A 50 1.26 -12.28 6.04
N VAL A 51 0.83 -11.83 4.86
CA VAL A 51 -0.60 -11.49 4.62
C VAL A 51 -1.49 -12.72 4.80
N LEU A 52 -1.04 -13.92 4.37
CA LEU A 52 -1.79 -15.16 4.60
C LEU A 52 -1.91 -15.46 6.10
N LEU A 53 -0.81 -15.36 6.85
CA LEU A 53 -0.84 -15.58 8.29
C LEU A 53 -1.83 -14.62 8.98
N LEU A 54 -1.78 -13.34 8.63
CA LEU A 54 -2.70 -12.34 9.18
C LEU A 54 -4.15 -12.62 8.78
N SER A 55 -4.40 -13.05 7.54
CA SER A 55 -5.73 -13.44 7.07
C SER A 55 -6.33 -14.57 7.91
N LEU A 56 -5.54 -15.60 8.24
CA LEU A 56 -5.97 -16.73 9.09
C LEU A 56 -6.25 -16.28 10.53
N ILE A 57 -5.41 -15.39 11.06
CA ILE A 57 -5.61 -14.82 12.41
C ILE A 57 -6.92 -14.01 12.45
N GLU A 58 -7.15 -13.13 11.48
CA GLU A 58 -8.36 -12.29 11.43
C GLU A 58 -9.62 -13.14 11.16
N ALA A 59 -9.55 -14.17 10.30
CA ALA A 59 -10.65 -15.10 10.08
C ALA A 59 -11.06 -15.82 11.38
N LYS A 60 -10.07 -16.28 12.14
CA LYS A 60 -10.32 -16.92 13.46
C LYS A 60 -10.91 -15.92 14.46
N ARG A 61 -10.37 -14.69 14.50
CA ARG A 61 -10.84 -13.60 15.38
C ARG A 61 -12.28 -13.19 15.05
N ALA A 62 -12.59 -13.08 13.76
CA ALA A 62 -13.94 -12.75 13.28
C ALA A 62 -14.91 -13.95 13.35
N LYS A 63 -14.45 -15.14 13.72
CA LYS A 63 -15.22 -16.39 13.69
C LYS A 63 -15.82 -16.66 12.30
N ASN A 64 -15.12 -16.26 11.23
CA ASN A 64 -15.56 -16.42 9.86
C ASN A 64 -14.98 -17.70 9.27
N ASN A 65 -15.72 -18.79 9.35
CA ASN A 65 -15.31 -20.08 8.80
C ASN A 65 -15.33 -20.13 7.26
N ASN A 66 -15.96 -19.13 6.61
CA ASN A 66 -16.09 -19.05 5.17
C ASN A 66 -15.23 -17.94 4.55
N PHE A 67 -14.14 -17.54 5.21
CA PHE A 67 -13.23 -16.47 4.75
C PHE A 67 -12.61 -16.73 3.37
N TYR A 68 -12.62 -17.96 2.89
CA TYR A 68 -12.19 -18.36 1.54
C TYR A 68 -13.27 -18.18 0.47
N ARG A 69 -14.49 -17.77 0.82
CA ARG A 69 -15.58 -17.51 -0.12
C ARG A 69 -15.75 -16.01 -0.32
N SER A 70 -15.62 -15.57 -1.56
CA SER A 70 -15.86 -14.18 -1.94
C SER A 70 -17.20 -14.07 -2.66
N ASN A 71 -17.92 -12.97 -2.40
CA ASN A 71 -19.14 -12.62 -3.13
C ASN A 71 -18.83 -11.99 -4.51
N ASN A 72 -17.58 -11.57 -4.75
CA ASN A 72 -17.12 -11.05 -6.04
C ASN A 72 -15.67 -11.48 -6.32
N LEU A 73 -15.51 -12.76 -6.67
CA LEU A 73 -14.20 -13.36 -6.93
C LEU A 73 -13.40 -12.62 -8.00
N LYS A 74 -14.05 -12.21 -9.10
CA LYS A 74 -13.37 -11.49 -10.19
C LYS A 74 -12.72 -10.20 -9.68
N LEU A 75 -13.44 -9.44 -8.87
CA LEU A 75 -12.93 -8.19 -8.32
C LEU A 75 -11.78 -8.43 -7.32
N GLN A 76 -11.85 -9.50 -6.52
CA GLN A 76 -10.76 -9.89 -5.61
C GLN A 76 -9.50 -10.27 -6.38
N ILE A 77 -9.60 -11.01 -7.48
CA ILE A 77 -8.45 -11.38 -8.31
C ILE A 77 -7.84 -10.11 -8.94
N ILE A 78 -8.66 -9.26 -9.57
CA ILE A 78 -8.18 -8.02 -10.19
C ILE A 78 -7.46 -7.15 -9.16
N ARG A 79 -8.06 -6.95 -7.97
CA ARG A 79 -7.47 -6.18 -6.89
C ARG A 79 -6.13 -6.75 -6.44
N SER A 80 -6.03 -8.07 -6.31
CA SER A 80 -4.81 -8.76 -5.89
C SER A 80 -3.70 -8.62 -6.93
N LEU A 81 -4.02 -8.72 -8.22
CA LEU A 81 -3.07 -8.47 -9.30
C LEU A 81 -2.55 -7.03 -9.29
N LEU A 82 -3.45 -6.06 -9.11
CA LEU A 82 -3.08 -4.65 -9.00
C LEU A 82 -2.14 -4.38 -7.80
N SER A 83 -2.37 -5.06 -6.66
CA SER A 83 -1.48 -4.98 -5.49
C SER A 83 -0.08 -5.53 -5.77
N ILE A 84 0.02 -6.62 -6.54
CA ILE A 84 1.32 -7.21 -6.92
C ILE A 84 2.07 -6.26 -7.86
N LEU A 85 1.38 -5.71 -8.86
CA LEU A 85 1.97 -4.77 -9.82
C LEU A 85 2.45 -3.50 -9.11
N GLU A 86 1.58 -2.90 -8.28
CA GLU A 86 1.94 -1.73 -7.47
C GLU A 86 3.20 -1.98 -6.65
N SER A 87 3.15 -3.01 -5.81
CA SER A 87 4.24 -3.32 -4.89
C SER A 87 5.53 -3.74 -5.63
N GLY A 88 5.40 -4.44 -6.75
CA GLY A 88 6.52 -4.83 -7.59
C GLY A 88 7.22 -3.64 -8.23
N PHE A 89 6.47 -2.73 -8.86
CA PHE A 89 7.03 -1.52 -9.46
C PHE A 89 7.60 -0.57 -8.40
N PHE A 90 6.96 -0.46 -7.23
CA PHE A 90 7.46 0.41 -6.18
C PHE A 90 8.79 -0.10 -5.60
N VAL A 91 8.90 -1.40 -5.30
CA VAL A 91 10.18 -2.00 -4.86
C VAL A 91 11.23 -1.93 -5.97
N LEU A 92 10.84 -2.13 -7.25
CA LEU A 92 11.76 -1.97 -8.38
C LEU A 92 12.32 -0.56 -8.48
N SER A 93 11.51 0.46 -8.16
CA SER A 93 11.97 1.87 -8.21
C SER A 93 13.14 2.11 -7.26
N PHE A 94 13.21 1.42 -6.14
CA PHE A 94 14.30 1.54 -5.16
C PHE A 94 15.64 1.00 -5.66
N LYS A 95 15.66 0.19 -6.73
CA LYS A 95 16.92 -0.22 -7.39
C LYS A 95 17.52 0.88 -8.25
N HIS A 96 16.70 1.74 -8.80
CA HIS A 96 17.08 2.71 -9.82
C HIS A 96 17.09 4.17 -9.33
N LEU A 97 16.34 4.46 -8.28
CA LEU A 97 16.17 5.80 -7.73
C LEU A 97 16.48 5.82 -6.23
N SER A 98 16.86 7.01 -5.75
CA SER A 98 16.90 7.25 -4.31
C SER A 98 15.52 7.12 -3.70
N LEU A 99 15.44 6.81 -2.40
CA LEU A 99 14.17 6.73 -1.68
C LEU A 99 13.38 8.04 -1.81
N ALA A 100 14.07 9.18 -1.70
CA ALA A 100 13.50 10.52 -1.84
C ALA A 100 12.86 10.73 -3.22
N ASN A 101 13.56 10.38 -4.31
CA ASN A 101 13.05 10.56 -5.67
C ASN A 101 11.88 9.63 -5.98
N ALA A 102 11.93 8.36 -5.54
CA ALA A 102 10.82 7.43 -5.68
C ALA A 102 9.56 7.93 -4.95
N HIS A 103 9.69 8.44 -3.72
CA HIS A 103 8.57 9.00 -2.96
C HIS A 103 8.05 10.33 -3.53
N SER A 104 8.92 11.17 -4.13
CA SER A 104 8.47 12.42 -4.78
C SER A 104 7.49 12.12 -5.91
N ILE A 105 7.78 11.10 -6.71
CA ILE A 105 6.89 10.65 -7.79
C ILE A 105 5.68 9.91 -7.21
N GLY A 106 5.88 9.04 -6.22
CA GLY A 106 4.81 8.35 -5.49
C GLY A 106 3.79 9.29 -4.85
N ALA A 107 4.22 10.52 -4.50
CA ALA A 107 3.35 11.58 -3.98
C ALA A 107 2.26 12.04 -4.97
N LEU A 108 2.31 11.63 -6.23
CA LEU A 108 1.22 11.79 -7.20
C LEU A 108 0.04 10.82 -6.94
N ALA A 109 0.27 9.72 -6.22
CA ALA A 109 -0.76 8.70 -5.98
C ALA A 109 -2.05 9.27 -5.37
N PRO A 110 -2.05 10.14 -4.35
CA PRO A 110 -3.27 10.74 -3.81
C PRO A 110 -4.10 11.48 -4.86
N ILE A 111 -3.45 12.20 -5.77
CA ILE A 111 -4.11 12.91 -6.87
C ILE A 111 -4.76 11.90 -7.81
N ILE A 112 -4.02 10.88 -8.23
CA ILE A 112 -4.52 9.80 -9.12
C ILE A 112 -5.73 9.10 -8.47
N ILE A 113 -5.64 8.75 -7.18
CA ILE A 113 -6.71 8.04 -6.46
C ILE A 113 -7.98 8.90 -6.39
N VAL A 114 -7.84 10.19 -6.10
CA VAL A 114 -9.01 11.09 -6.03
C VAL A 114 -9.65 11.27 -7.40
N VAL A 115 -8.85 11.43 -8.45
CA VAL A 115 -9.39 11.48 -9.82
C VAL A 115 -10.14 10.19 -10.15
N LEU A 116 -9.53 9.03 -9.91
CA LEU A 116 -10.16 7.73 -10.16
C LEU A 116 -11.42 7.52 -9.29
N SER A 117 -11.44 8.03 -8.04
CA SER A 117 -12.61 7.92 -7.16
C SER A 117 -13.81 8.69 -7.70
N VAL A 118 -13.58 9.85 -8.32
CA VAL A 118 -14.64 10.63 -8.98
C VAL A 118 -15.24 9.85 -10.15
N PHE A 119 -14.38 9.31 -11.04
CA PHE A 119 -14.86 8.64 -12.26
C PHE A 119 -15.38 7.22 -12.02
N ILE A 120 -14.76 6.44 -11.13
CA ILE A 120 -15.09 5.01 -10.98
C ILE A 120 -16.04 4.77 -9.81
N LEU A 121 -15.90 5.51 -8.70
CA LEU A 121 -16.74 5.37 -7.51
C LEU A 121 -17.85 6.41 -7.45
N ASN A 122 -17.90 7.37 -8.39
CA ASN A 122 -18.83 8.51 -8.38
C ASN A 122 -18.78 9.29 -7.06
N GLU A 123 -17.59 9.40 -6.43
CA GLU A 123 -17.43 10.16 -5.20
C GLU A 123 -17.52 11.67 -5.48
N LYS A 124 -18.30 12.38 -4.68
CA LYS A 124 -18.34 13.86 -4.69
C LYS A 124 -17.20 14.38 -3.82
N VAL A 125 -16.18 14.92 -4.46
CA VAL A 125 -14.99 15.44 -3.78
C VAL A 125 -15.14 16.93 -3.52
N SER A 126 -14.94 17.36 -2.26
CA SER A 126 -15.04 18.78 -1.89
C SER A 126 -13.82 19.56 -2.36
N MET A 127 -13.99 20.87 -2.62
CA MET A 127 -12.87 21.76 -2.93
C MET A 127 -11.81 21.76 -1.82
N LYS A 128 -12.24 21.62 -0.56
CA LYS A 128 -11.30 21.50 0.58
C LYS A 128 -10.38 20.28 0.47
N THR A 129 -10.90 19.16 -0.01
CA THR A 129 -10.11 17.95 -0.24
C THR A 129 -9.10 18.18 -1.36
N TRP A 130 -9.48 18.80 -2.47
CA TRP A 130 -8.58 19.14 -3.55
C TRP A 130 -7.45 20.08 -3.09
N ILE A 131 -7.79 21.15 -2.38
CA ILE A 131 -6.79 22.09 -1.82
C ILE A 131 -5.84 21.34 -0.89
N ALA A 132 -6.35 20.50 0.01
CA ALA A 132 -5.51 19.74 0.94
C ALA A 132 -4.53 18.80 0.21
N ILE A 133 -4.96 18.14 -0.87
CA ILE A 133 -4.11 17.23 -1.66
C ILE A 133 -3.03 18.03 -2.41
N PHE A 134 -3.39 19.11 -3.10
CA PHE A 134 -2.41 19.91 -3.84
C PHE A 134 -1.42 20.60 -2.89
N THR A 135 -1.88 21.12 -1.75
CA THR A 135 -1.00 21.71 -0.73
C THR A 135 -0.05 20.65 -0.15
N GLY A 136 -0.57 19.46 0.16
CA GLY A 136 0.24 18.34 0.63
C GLY A 136 1.30 17.92 -0.40
N PHE A 137 0.92 17.81 -1.67
CA PHE A 137 1.86 17.49 -2.76
C PHE A 137 2.98 18.53 -2.90
N ILE A 138 2.64 19.83 -2.90
CA ILE A 138 3.63 20.91 -2.94
C ILE A 138 4.54 20.85 -1.70
N GLY A 139 3.96 20.61 -0.51
CA GLY A 139 4.74 20.43 0.72
C GLY A 139 5.76 19.30 0.63
N VAL A 140 5.37 18.17 0.04
CA VAL A 140 6.27 17.03 -0.22
C VAL A 140 7.43 17.43 -1.11
N LEU A 141 7.16 18.12 -2.25
CA LEU A 141 8.20 18.55 -3.17
C LEU A 141 9.19 19.53 -2.52
N ILE A 142 8.70 20.42 -1.64
CA ILE A 142 9.56 21.36 -0.90
C ILE A 142 10.47 20.62 0.08
N ILE A 143 9.95 19.61 0.78
CA ILE A 143 10.69 18.84 1.79
C ILE A 143 11.72 17.92 1.13
N ILE A 144 11.29 17.15 0.14
CA ILE A 144 12.13 16.11 -0.49
C ILE A 144 13.18 16.75 -1.40
N ARG A 145 12.90 17.91 -2.01
CA ARG A 145 13.78 18.58 -2.96
C ARG A 145 14.32 17.61 -4.02
N PRO A 146 13.43 17.05 -4.87
CA PRO A 146 13.83 16.02 -5.82
C PRO A 146 15.00 16.48 -6.68
N ALA A 147 16.00 15.62 -6.82
CA ALA A 147 17.17 15.91 -7.64
C ALA A 147 16.84 15.81 -9.14
N SER A 148 17.76 16.24 -10.01
CA SER A 148 17.57 16.28 -11.46
C SER A 148 17.29 14.91 -12.09
N ASP A 149 17.72 13.82 -11.45
CA ASP A 149 17.48 12.45 -11.89
C ASP A 149 16.00 11.99 -11.77
N VAL A 150 15.16 12.77 -11.08
CA VAL A 150 13.68 12.60 -11.12
C VAL A 150 13.12 12.71 -12.54
N PHE A 151 13.80 13.42 -13.43
CA PHE A 151 13.39 13.53 -14.84
C PHE A 151 13.99 12.45 -15.76
N SER A 152 14.53 11.38 -15.18
CA SER A 152 15.07 10.24 -15.93
C SER A 152 13.97 9.29 -16.41
N VAL A 153 14.31 8.42 -17.37
CA VAL A 153 13.40 7.35 -17.83
C VAL A 153 12.99 6.43 -16.69
N ASN A 154 13.83 6.24 -15.68
CA ASN A 154 13.54 5.40 -14.51
C ASN A 154 12.36 5.94 -13.67
N SER A 155 12.00 7.22 -13.82
CA SER A 155 10.86 7.83 -13.13
C SER A 155 9.50 7.31 -13.58
N PHE A 156 9.42 6.66 -14.74
CA PHE A 156 8.22 5.95 -15.15
C PHE A 156 7.90 4.75 -14.24
N ILE A 157 8.89 4.16 -13.57
CA ILE A 157 8.69 3.01 -12.68
C ILE A 157 7.81 3.37 -11.47
N PRO A 158 8.16 4.36 -10.63
CA PRO A 158 7.30 4.77 -9.52
C PRO A 158 6.01 5.46 -9.98
N LEU A 159 5.97 6.05 -11.18
CA LEU A 159 4.73 6.59 -11.74
C LEU A 159 3.73 5.47 -12.07
N LEU A 160 4.19 4.37 -12.66
CA LEU A 160 3.37 3.17 -12.86
C LEU A 160 2.92 2.58 -11.52
N ALA A 161 3.81 2.52 -10.53
CA ALA A 161 3.44 2.08 -9.18
C ALA A 161 2.32 2.95 -8.60
N ALA A 162 2.42 4.28 -8.68
CA ALA A 162 1.40 5.22 -8.22
C ALA A 162 0.05 5.03 -8.95
N PHE A 163 0.08 4.76 -10.26
CA PHE A 163 -1.11 4.47 -11.04
C PHE A 163 -1.76 3.14 -10.61
N PHE A 164 -0.98 2.07 -10.48
CA PHE A 164 -1.49 0.78 -10.00
C PHE A 164 -1.98 0.86 -8.54
N LEU A 165 -1.34 1.66 -7.69
CA LEU A 165 -1.85 1.96 -6.34
C LEU A 165 -3.23 2.61 -6.41
N GLY A 166 -3.42 3.55 -7.34
CA GLY A 166 -4.72 4.17 -7.57
C GLY A 166 -5.79 3.16 -7.90
N LEU A 167 -5.56 2.33 -8.90
CA LEU A 167 -6.48 1.27 -9.31
C LEU A 167 -6.72 0.24 -8.19
N TYR A 168 -5.66 -0.16 -7.47
CA TYR A 168 -5.74 -1.07 -6.34
C TYR A 168 -6.63 -0.52 -5.22
N GLN A 169 -6.46 0.74 -4.83
CA GLN A 169 -7.28 1.35 -3.78
C GLN A 169 -8.75 1.48 -4.18
N ILE A 170 -9.02 1.85 -5.43
CA ILE A 170 -10.39 1.89 -5.98
C ILE A 170 -11.03 0.50 -5.99
N ALA A 171 -10.31 -0.51 -6.48
CA ALA A 171 -10.78 -1.90 -6.46
C ALA A 171 -11.00 -2.39 -5.01
N THR A 172 -10.09 -2.05 -4.09
CA THR A 172 -10.22 -2.37 -2.66
C THR A 172 -11.46 -1.70 -2.06
N LYS A 173 -11.72 -0.43 -2.36
CA LYS A 173 -12.94 0.24 -1.92
C LYS A 173 -14.20 -0.49 -2.38
N LYS A 174 -14.24 -0.89 -3.64
CA LYS A 174 -15.37 -1.67 -4.18
C LYS A 174 -15.51 -3.05 -3.51
N THR A 175 -14.40 -3.76 -3.24
CA THR A 175 -14.49 -5.08 -2.57
C THR A 175 -15.04 -4.99 -1.15
N THR A 176 -14.83 -3.88 -0.44
CA THR A 176 -15.38 -3.70 0.92
C THR A 176 -16.91 -3.63 0.98
N GLU A 177 -17.57 -3.50 -0.16
CA GLU A 177 -19.04 -3.54 -0.28
C GLU A 177 -19.58 -4.99 -0.30
N TYR A 178 -18.76 -5.94 -0.72
CA TYR A 178 -19.13 -7.34 -0.93
C TYR A 178 -18.55 -8.29 0.10
N ASP A 179 -17.32 -8.03 0.53
CA ASP A 179 -16.53 -8.97 1.31
C ASP A 179 -15.99 -8.34 2.60
N ALA A 180 -15.77 -9.18 3.60
CA ALA A 180 -15.10 -8.81 4.84
C ALA A 180 -13.58 -8.66 4.63
N PRO A 181 -12.87 -7.91 5.50
CA PRO A 181 -11.43 -7.67 5.35
C PRO A 181 -10.58 -8.94 5.28
N GLU A 182 -10.89 -9.96 6.08
CA GLU A 182 -10.19 -11.24 6.11
C GLU A 182 -10.28 -11.99 4.78
N VAL A 183 -11.43 -11.89 4.06
CA VAL A 183 -11.61 -12.44 2.72
C VAL A 183 -10.67 -11.72 1.74
N SER A 184 -10.62 -10.41 1.82
CA SER A 184 -9.74 -9.59 0.96
C SER A 184 -8.26 -9.88 1.22
N LEU A 185 -7.84 -10.07 2.48
CA LEU A 185 -6.48 -10.48 2.84
C LEU A 185 -6.15 -11.87 2.28
N PHE A 186 -7.10 -12.82 2.41
CA PHE A 186 -6.93 -14.19 1.90
C PHE A 186 -6.66 -14.20 0.39
N TYR A 187 -7.49 -13.51 -0.40
CA TYR A 187 -7.28 -13.47 -1.85
C TYR A 187 -6.02 -12.69 -2.25
N SER A 188 -5.65 -11.61 -1.53
CA SER A 188 -4.36 -10.96 -1.75
C SER A 188 -3.19 -11.91 -1.56
N SER A 189 -3.22 -12.68 -0.47
CA SER A 189 -2.15 -13.63 -0.17
C SER A 189 -2.12 -14.80 -1.14
N LEU A 190 -3.28 -15.39 -1.45
CA LEU A 190 -3.37 -16.54 -2.34
C LEU A 190 -2.84 -16.22 -3.74
N VAL A 191 -3.36 -15.15 -4.36
CA VAL A 191 -2.91 -14.72 -5.69
C VAL A 191 -1.45 -14.24 -5.64
N GLY A 192 -1.08 -13.52 -4.58
CA GLY A 192 0.28 -13.04 -4.36
C GLY A 192 1.28 -14.19 -4.26
N ILE A 193 1.04 -15.18 -3.41
CA ILE A 193 1.93 -16.34 -3.24
C ILE A 193 2.03 -17.13 -4.54
N ILE A 194 0.92 -17.43 -5.22
CA ILE A 194 0.95 -18.21 -6.47
C ILE A 194 1.82 -17.53 -7.52
N ILE A 195 1.61 -16.23 -7.77
CA ILE A 195 2.35 -15.51 -8.82
C ILE A 195 3.81 -15.32 -8.43
N THR A 196 4.06 -14.89 -7.20
CA THR A 196 5.42 -14.55 -6.78
C THR A 196 6.27 -15.79 -6.53
N SER A 197 5.70 -16.95 -6.13
CA SER A 197 6.45 -18.20 -5.97
C SER A 197 7.03 -18.70 -7.28
N ILE A 198 6.26 -18.63 -8.38
CA ILE A 198 6.72 -19.04 -9.71
C ILE A 198 7.93 -18.22 -10.14
N MET A 199 7.90 -16.90 -9.89
CA MET A 199 8.99 -16.01 -10.25
C MET A 199 10.15 -16.07 -9.24
N ALA A 200 9.85 -16.19 -7.94
CA ALA A 200 10.85 -16.27 -6.90
C ALA A 200 11.72 -17.52 -7.03
N PHE A 201 11.16 -18.64 -7.51
CA PHE A 201 11.90 -19.90 -7.68
C PHE A 201 13.14 -19.72 -8.55
N ASN A 202 13.08 -18.93 -9.62
CA ASN A 202 14.20 -18.70 -10.54
C ASN A 202 15.20 -17.64 -10.03
N PHE A 203 14.82 -16.79 -9.08
CA PHE A 203 15.61 -15.65 -8.61
C PHE A 203 15.83 -15.67 -7.11
N TRP A 204 15.70 -16.85 -6.49
CA TRP A 204 15.86 -17.00 -5.04
C TRP A 204 17.31 -16.80 -4.62
N GLN A 205 17.52 -15.89 -3.67
CA GLN A 205 18.83 -15.70 -3.04
C GLN A 205 18.86 -16.43 -1.69
N PRO A 206 19.99 -17.03 -1.31
CA PRO A 206 20.13 -17.68 -0.01
C PRO A 206 19.82 -16.72 1.14
N ILE A 207 19.06 -17.22 2.11
CA ILE A 207 18.67 -16.44 3.29
C ILE A 207 19.64 -16.78 4.42
N ASN A 208 20.39 -15.79 4.90
CA ASN A 208 21.21 -15.90 6.10
C ASN A 208 20.34 -15.72 7.36
N PHE A 209 20.78 -16.27 8.48
CA PHE A 209 20.05 -16.16 9.74
C PHE A 209 19.75 -14.70 10.12
N ASN A 210 20.72 -13.81 9.95
CA ASN A 210 20.57 -12.38 10.23
C ASN A 210 19.50 -11.70 9.35
N SER A 211 19.23 -12.22 8.16
CA SER A 211 18.23 -11.68 7.24
C SER A 211 16.80 -11.92 7.71
N ILE A 212 16.58 -12.85 8.62
CA ILE A 212 15.29 -13.10 9.26
C ILE A 212 14.83 -11.85 10.01
N PHE A 213 15.76 -11.15 10.69
CA PHE A 213 15.48 -9.90 11.39
C PHE A 213 15.04 -8.75 10.45
N LEU A 214 15.34 -8.86 9.16
CA LEU A 214 14.89 -7.94 8.13
C LEU A 214 13.56 -8.41 7.52
N PHE A 215 13.42 -9.68 7.20
CA PHE A 215 12.25 -10.22 6.52
C PHE A 215 10.99 -10.26 7.39
N VAL A 216 11.13 -10.58 8.69
CA VAL A 216 9.98 -10.61 9.61
C VAL A 216 9.34 -9.23 9.74
N PRO A 217 10.06 -8.13 10.01
CA PRO A 217 9.45 -6.79 10.00
C PRO A 217 8.86 -6.39 8.64
N ILE A 218 9.55 -6.70 7.51
CA ILE A 218 9.01 -6.43 6.16
C ILE A 218 7.65 -7.09 5.97
N GLY A 219 7.54 -8.39 6.28
CA GLY A 219 6.28 -9.13 6.15
C GLY A 219 5.20 -8.61 7.10
N LEU A 220 5.58 -8.33 8.35
CA LEU A 220 4.67 -7.82 9.38
C LEU A 220 4.10 -6.45 9.00
N PHE A 221 4.95 -5.47 8.70
CA PHE A 221 4.48 -4.11 8.39
C PHE A 221 3.74 -4.04 7.06
N PHE A 222 4.09 -4.87 6.07
CA PHE A 222 3.29 -4.99 4.86
C PHE A 222 1.89 -5.52 5.13
N SER A 223 1.78 -6.62 5.88
CA SER A 223 0.48 -7.23 6.18
C SER A 223 -0.41 -6.32 7.03
N LEU A 224 0.15 -5.66 8.04
CA LEU A 224 -0.57 -4.67 8.84
C LEU A 224 -0.99 -3.45 8.01
N GLY A 225 -0.11 -2.95 7.14
CA GLY A 225 -0.41 -1.84 6.24
C GLY A 225 -1.60 -2.14 5.34
N ILE A 226 -1.61 -3.30 4.67
CA ILE A 226 -2.74 -3.74 3.83
C ILE A 226 -4.02 -3.90 4.66
N TYR A 227 -3.94 -4.50 5.83
CA TYR A 227 -5.10 -4.70 6.72
C TYR A 227 -5.73 -3.37 7.13
N PHE A 228 -4.91 -2.44 7.64
CA PHE A 228 -5.38 -1.12 8.03
C PHE A 228 -5.92 -0.33 6.83
N GLN A 229 -5.31 -0.46 5.65
CA GLN A 229 -5.79 0.18 4.42
C GLN A 229 -7.18 -0.35 4.01
N ILE A 230 -7.42 -1.66 4.09
CA ILE A 230 -8.73 -2.26 3.80
C ILE A 230 -9.78 -1.73 4.79
N ILE A 231 -9.47 -1.67 6.10
CA ILE A 231 -10.38 -1.13 7.12
C ILE A 231 -10.63 0.36 6.91
N ALA A 232 -9.61 1.13 6.56
CA ALA A 232 -9.74 2.55 6.25
C ALA A 232 -10.74 2.77 5.11
N LEU A 233 -10.56 2.06 3.99
CA LEU A 233 -11.43 2.13 2.82
C LEU A 233 -12.84 1.57 3.08
N LYS A 234 -13.00 0.61 4.00
CA LYS A 234 -14.31 0.12 4.44
C LYS A 234 -15.10 1.22 5.17
N ASN A 235 -14.45 2.04 5.96
CA ASN A 235 -15.09 3.01 6.85
C ASN A 235 -15.17 4.42 6.27
N ALA A 236 -14.29 4.80 5.33
CA ALA A 236 -14.25 6.12 4.72
C ALA A 236 -14.27 6.06 3.19
N ARG A 237 -14.61 7.18 2.56
CA ARG A 237 -14.47 7.35 1.10
C ARG A 237 -13.00 7.38 0.73
N ALA A 238 -12.67 6.85 -0.47
CA ALA A 238 -11.29 6.83 -0.93
C ALA A 238 -10.68 8.23 -0.98
N SER A 239 -11.44 9.22 -1.47
CA SER A 239 -10.99 10.63 -1.56
C SER A 239 -10.71 11.29 -0.20
N ILE A 240 -11.40 10.89 0.87
CA ILE A 240 -11.26 11.52 2.20
C ILE A 240 -9.95 11.12 2.88
N ILE A 241 -9.48 9.89 2.66
CA ILE A 241 -8.25 9.41 3.29
C ILE A 241 -6.98 9.87 2.58
N GLN A 242 -7.06 10.34 1.32
CA GLN A 242 -5.88 10.66 0.51
C GLN A 242 -5.03 11.83 1.04
N PRO A 243 -5.55 12.92 1.61
CA PRO A 243 -4.70 13.94 2.21
C PRO A 243 -3.76 13.39 3.30
N PHE A 244 -4.19 12.35 4.01
CA PHE A 244 -3.40 11.70 5.06
C PHE A 244 -2.31 10.77 4.51
N HIS A 245 -2.31 10.45 3.22
CA HIS A 245 -1.23 9.70 2.57
C HIS A 245 0.12 10.42 2.72
N TYR A 246 0.12 11.73 2.71
CA TYR A 246 1.34 12.52 2.89
C TYR A 246 1.99 12.37 4.27
N THR A 247 1.28 11.82 5.27
CA THR A 247 1.88 11.44 6.55
C THR A 247 2.94 10.33 6.41
N LEU A 248 2.85 9.50 5.35
CA LEU A 248 3.88 8.51 5.03
C LEU A 248 5.26 9.14 4.90
N ILE A 249 5.34 10.30 4.23
CA ILE A 249 6.61 11.01 4.01
C ILE A 249 7.14 11.60 5.32
N PHE A 250 6.25 12.13 6.17
CA PHE A 250 6.64 12.58 7.51
C PHE A 250 7.32 11.46 8.30
N TRP A 251 6.73 10.27 8.32
CA TRP A 251 7.32 9.10 8.98
C TRP A 251 8.60 8.63 8.28
N ALA A 252 8.63 8.66 6.93
CA ALA A 252 9.81 8.26 6.16
C ALA A 252 11.04 9.13 6.48
N ILE A 253 10.85 10.43 6.73
CA ILE A 253 11.92 11.33 7.14
C ILE A 253 12.44 10.94 8.54
N ILE A 254 11.53 10.69 9.48
CA ILE A 254 11.89 10.27 10.84
C ILE A 254 12.69 8.96 10.79
N PHE A 255 12.20 7.96 10.07
CA PHE A 255 12.90 6.67 9.97
C PHE A 255 14.18 6.76 9.13
N GLY A 256 14.21 7.62 8.11
CA GLY A 256 15.42 7.91 7.34
C GLY A 256 16.54 8.40 8.25
N PHE A 257 16.24 9.37 9.10
CA PHE A 257 17.18 9.91 10.07
C PHE A 257 17.68 8.86 11.08
N PHE A 258 16.79 7.99 11.57
CA PHE A 258 17.18 6.97 12.57
C PHE A 258 17.91 5.76 11.99
N PHE A 259 17.69 5.42 10.70
CA PHE A 259 18.25 4.20 10.10
C PHE A 259 19.42 4.45 9.14
N TYR A 260 19.61 5.68 8.64
CA TYR A 260 20.57 5.97 7.59
C TYR A 260 21.53 7.15 7.87
N ASP A 261 21.29 7.93 8.93
CA ASP A 261 22.22 8.93 9.50
C ASP A 261 22.86 8.39 10.78
#